data_9cdb0d52cffdad68fb2427c372cd8c69
#
_entry.id   9cdb0d52cffdad68fb2427c372cd8c69
#
_cell.length_a   1.000
_cell.length_b   1.000
_cell.length_c   1.000
_cell.angle_alpha   90.00
_cell.angle_beta   90.00
_cell.angle_gamma   90.00
#
_symmetry.space_group_name_H-M   'P 1'
#
loop_
_entity.id
_entity.type
_entity.pdbx_description
1 polymer ?
#
loop_
_entity_poly.entity_id
_entity_poly.type
_entity_poly.pdbx_seq_one_letter_code
_entity_poly.pdbx_strand_id
1 'polypeptide(L)'
;FGFGFSEIGTVTKFRQQGNPKPRLFRLANEEAALNRMGFNNNGAECLERNLIKQKILQRKIKDDFCLGINVGKSKITPLGESKDDYIYSLKLLIPYCNYATINVSSPNTEGLRKLQEPKLLKEIIQEIKRIDNCPPLFIKIAPDLKLKEIDEICQLINDEHISGIVATNTSLDRLNLGERIIKQTGLKLSQEKGGLSGKPIREKCNQI
;
A
#
# COMPACT_ATOMS: atom_id res chain seq x y z
N PHE A 1 9.43 7.74 20.78
CA PHE A 1 10.42 7.00 19.99
C PHE A 1 11.20 7.89 19.01
N GLY A 2 10.95 9.21 18.94
CA GLY A 2 11.70 10.14 18.10
C GLY A 2 11.36 10.11 16.61
N PHE A 3 10.28 9.46 16.18
CA PHE A 3 9.80 9.51 14.80
C PHE A 3 9.04 10.82 14.54
N GLY A 4 9.29 11.49 13.40
CA GLY A 4 8.58 12.71 13.00
C GLY A 4 7.15 12.46 12.54
N PHE A 5 6.84 11.26 12.02
CA PHE A 5 5.51 10.83 11.60
C PHE A 5 5.38 9.31 11.64
N SER A 6 4.16 8.80 11.50
CA SER A 6 3.88 7.38 11.36
C SER A 6 2.76 7.14 10.35
N GLU A 7 2.82 6.02 9.63
CA GLU A 7 1.75 5.57 8.74
C GLU A 7 1.21 4.23 9.23
N ILE A 8 -0.10 4.16 9.46
CA ILE A 8 -0.81 2.93 9.84
C ILE A 8 -1.41 2.29 8.60
N GLY A 9 -1.26 0.99 8.46
CA GLY A 9 -1.87 0.23 7.37
C GLY A 9 -0.91 -0.81 6.76
N THR A 10 -1.27 -1.36 5.64
CA THR A 10 -2.49 -1.08 4.85
C THR A 10 -3.70 -1.68 5.55
N VAL A 11 -4.72 -0.87 5.72
CA VAL A 11 -6.02 -1.30 6.22
C VAL A 11 -6.99 -1.47 5.05
N THR A 12 -7.91 -2.43 5.17
CA THR A 12 -8.96 -2.69 4.19
C THR A 12 -10.33 -2.54 4.84
N LYS A 13 -11.37 -2.33 4.05
CA LYS A 13 -12.76 -2.26 4.55
C LYS A 13 -13.09 -3.45 5.44
N PHE A 14 -12.88 -4.65 4.92
CA PHE A 14 -13.14 -5.88 5.65
C PHE A 14 -11.89 -6.42 6.33
N ARG A 15 -12.10 -7.07 7.48
CA ARG A 15 -11.05 -7.87 8.13
C ARG A 15 -10.58 -8.98 7.19
N GLN A 16 -9.27 -9.21 7.15
CA GLN A 16 -8.71 -10.34 6.42
C GLN A 16 -7.45 -10.89 7.09
N GLN A 17 -7.29 -12.22 7.03
CA GLN A 17 -6.17 -12.93 7.66
C GLN A 17 -4.85 -12.75 6.89
N GLY A 18 -4.95 -12.29 5.64
CA GLY A 18 -3.83 -12.29 4.70
C GLY A 18 -3.62 -13.67 4.06
N ASN A 19 -2.49 -13.82 3.38
CA ASN A 19 -2.14 -15.06 2.71
C ASN A 19 -1.65 -16.13 3.69
N PRO A 20 -1.71 -17.44 3.35
CA PRO A 20 -1.19 -18.53 4.18
C PRO A 20 0.29 -18.34 4.53
N LYS A 21 0.68 -18.83 5.69
CA LYS A 21 2.09 -18.94 6.11
C LYS A 21 2.75 -20.16 5.48
N PRO A 22 4.09 -20.15 5.24
CA PRO A 22 5.02 -19.03 5.44
C PRO A 22 4.80 -17.91 4.40
N ARG A 23 4.89 -16.66 4.83
CA ARG A 23 4.58 -15.50 4.00
C ARG A 23 5.56 -14.33 4.13
N LEU A 24 6.65 -14.55 4.87
CA LEU A 24 7.77 -13.62 5.02
C LEU A 24 9.07 -14.41 5.06
N PHE A 25 10.00 -14.05 4.19
CA PHE A 25 11.30 -14.70 4.05
C PHE A 25 12.42 -13.66 4.12
N ARG A 26 13.31 -13.84 5.07
CA ARG A 26 14.53 -13.05 5.15
C ARG A 26 15.56 -13.61 4.18
N LEU A 27 16.12 -12.79 3.34
CA LEU A 27 17.10 -13.12 2.32
C LEU A 27 18.42 -12.40 2.68
N ALA A 28 19.11 -12.90 3.69
CA ALA A 28 20.27 -12.21 4.26
C ALA A 28 21.41 -12.04 3.24
N ASN A 29 21.67 -13.08 2.43
CA ASN A 29 22.74 -13.02 1.42
C ASN A 29 22.46 -11.99 0.33
N GLU A 30 21.20 -11.76 0.02
CA GLU A 30 20.73 -10.81 -0.98
C GLU A 30 20.44 -9.41 -0.37
N GLU A 31 20.66 -9.24 0.94
CA GLU A 31 20.26 -8.01 1.69
C GLU A 31 18.82 -7.60 1.37
N ALA A 32 17.91 -8.59 1.41
CA ALA A 32 16.54 -8.46 0.93
C ALA A 32 15.53 -9.16 1.82
N ALA A 33 14.26 -8.92 1.55
CA ALA A 33 13.14 -9.67 2.09
C ALA A 33 12.11 -9.94 0.99
N LEU A 34 11.49 -11.11 1.06
CA LEU A 34 10.39 -11.50 0.20
C LEU A 34 9.15 -11.68 1.05
N ASN A 35 8.05 -11.04 0.70
CA ASN A 35 6.81 -11.17 1.45
C ASN A 35 5.59 -11.37 0.54
N ARG A 36 4.61 -12.09 1.08
CA ARG A 36 3.27 -12.25 0.52
C ARG A 36 2.21 -12.06 1.62
N MET A 37 2.30 -10.97 2.38
CA MET A 37 1.44 -10.73 3.54
C MET A 37 -0.05 -10.72 3.19
N GLY A 38 -0.44 -10.06 2.08
CA GLY A 38 -1.82 -10.01 1.62
C GLY A 38 -2.71 -9.13 2.51
N PHE A 39 -2.18 -8.01 3.00
CA PHE A 39 -2.89 -7.03 3.82
C PHE A 39 -3.63 -7.64 5.03
N ASN A 40 -2.93 -8.46 5.83
CA ASN A 40 -3.51 -8.98 7.06
C ASN A 40 -3.84 -7.83 8.02
N ASN A 41 -5.11 -7.64 8.32
CA ASN A 41 -5.59 -6.56 9.18
C ASN A 41 -6.99 -6.87 9.72
N ASN A 42 -7.43 -6.12 10.73
CA ASN A 42 -8.72 -6.34 11.40
C ASN A 42 -9.88 -5.52 10.81
N GLY A 43 -9.66 -4.82 9.68
CA GLY A 43 -10.65 -3.99 9.01
C GLY A 43 -10.70 -2.55 9.54
N ALA A 44 -11.30 -1.66 8.71
CA ALA A 44 -11.34 -0.22 8.98
C ALA A 44 -12.09 0.12 10.29
N GLU A 45 -13.23 -0.51 10.56
CA GLU A 45 -13.99 -0.28 11.79
C GLU A 45 -13.21 -0.66 13.06
N CYS A 46 -12.43 -1.76 13.00
CA CYS A 46 -11.61 -2.15 14.14
C CYS A 46 -10.47 -1.16 14.37
N LEU A 47 -9.88 -0.64 13.29
CA LEU A 47 -8.87 0.41 13.39
C LEU A 47 -9.47 1.67 13.99
N GLU A 48 -10.61 2.13 13.52
CA GLU A 48 -11.32 3.30 14.06
C GLU A 48 -11.54 3.17 15.57
N ARG A 49 -12.16 2.06 16.02
CA ARG A 49 -12.36 1.80 17.46
C ARG A 49 -11.05 1.89 18.26
N ASN A 50 -9.94 1.38 17.70
CA ASN A 50 -8.64 1.46 18.37
C ASN A 50 -8.11 2.91 18.43
N LEU A 51 -8.29 3.70 17.37
CA LEU A 51 -7.89 5.11 17.34
C LEU A 51 -8.69 5.94 18.36
N ILE A 52 -10.00 5.68 18.47
CA ILE A 52 -10.86 6.29 19.50
C ILE A 52 -10.36 5.93 20.90
N LYS A 53 -10.14 4.62 21.17
CA LYS A 53 -9.66 4.13 22.46
C LYS A 53 -8.31 4.74 22.86
N GLN A 54 -7.42 4.95 21.89
CA GLN A 54 -6.11 5.57 22.10
C GLN A 54 -6.16 7.11 22.15
N LYS A 55 -7.35 7.71 22.03
CA LYS A 55 -7.57 9.16 22.02
C LYS A 55 -6.70 9.89 20.99
N ILE A 56 -6.53 9.29 19.81
CA ILE A 56 -5.62 9.80 18.77
C ILE A 56 -6.02 11.22 18.32
N LEU A 57 -7.33 11.52 18.20
CA LEU A 57 -7.78 12.85 17.81
C LEU A 57 -7.28 13.94 18.79
N GLN A 58 -7.36 13.67 20.09
CA GLN A 58 -6.86 14.60 21.13
C GLN A 58 -5.34 14.76 21.08
N ARG A 59 -4.61 13.66 20.85
CA ARG A 59 -3.14 13.67 20.72
C ARG A 59 -2.70 14.42 19.47
N LYS A 60 -3.36 14.19 18.33
CA LYS A 60 -3.10 14.90 17.08
C LYS A 60 -3.16 16.41 17.24
N ILE A 61 -4.14 16.91 18.01
CA ILE A 61 -4.30 18.36 18.27
C ILE A 61 -3.22 18.86 19.23
N LYS A 62 -2.87 18.06 20.25
CA LYS A 62 -2.00 18.48 21.35
C LYS A 62 -0.51 18.32 21.03
N ASP A 63 -0.14 17.23 20.36
CA ASP A 63 1.25 16.76 20.27
C ASP A 63 1.89 17.05 18.89
N ASP A 64 1.16 17.70 17.98
CA ASP A 64 1.60 18.01 16.60
C ASP A 64 2.16 16.79 15.87
N PHE A 65 1.65 15.59 16.18
CA PHE A 65 2.11 14.33 15.62
C PHE A 65 1.42 14.05 14.29
N CYS A 66 2.22 13.88 13.23
CA CYS A 66 1.71 13.56 11.91
C CYS A 66 1.42 12.06 11.77
N LEU A 67 0.13 11.73 11.55
CA LEU A 67 -0.33 10.37 11.33
C LEU A 67 -0.88 10.20 9.92
N GLY A 68 -0.30 9.27 9.16
CA GLY A 68 -0.82 8.82 7.88
C GLY A 68 -1.65 7.54 8.00
N ILE A 69 -2.61 7.38 7.10
CA ILE A 69 -3.38 6.13 6.97
C ILE A 69 -3.26 5.60 5.56
N ASN A 70 -2.79 4.35 5.44
CA ASN A 70 -2.66 3.65 4.18
C ASN A 70 -3.86 2.72 4.00
N VAL A 71 -4.62 2.91 2.93
CA VAL A 71 -5.82 2.14 2.61
C VAL A 71 -5.66 1.33 1.35
N GLY A 72 -6.28 0.15 1.31
CA GLY A 72 -6.24 -0.74 0.16
C GLY A 72 -7.54 -1.51 -0.03
N LYS A 73 -7.70 -2.13 -1.19
CA LYS A 73 -8.83 -2.99 -1.52
C LYS A 73 -8.78 -4.30 -0.73
N SER A 74 -9.91 -4.70 -0.18
CA SER A 74 -10.08 -6.03 0.44
C SER A 74 -9.95 -7.16 -0.60
N LYS A 75 -9.45 -8.30 -0.18
CA LYS A 75 -9.29 -9.46 -1.07
C LYS A 75 -10.62 -9.96 -1.63
N ILE A 76 -11.67 -9.92 -0.80
CA ILE A 76 -13.02 -10.41 -1.17
C ILE A 76 -13.78 -9.46 -2.10
N THR A 77 -13.40 -8.18 -2.15
CA THR A 77 -14.07 -7.18 -2.99
C THR A 77 -13.68 -7.36 -4.45
N PRO A 78 -14.63 -7.47 -5.39
CA PRO A 78 -14.35 -7.49 -6.82
C PRO A 78 -13.61 -6.22 -7.28
N LEU A 79 -12.83 -6.31 -8.36
CA LEU A 79 -12.06 -5.17 -8.86
C LEU A 79 -12.94 -3.98 -9.24
N GLY A 80 -14.09 -4.22 -9.86
CA GLY A 80 -15.05 -3.18 -10.26
C GLY A 80 -15.70 -2.44 -9.09
N GLU A 81 -15.69 -3.03 -7.88
CA GLU A 81 -16.24 -2.44 -6.65
C GLU A 81 -15.13 -1.88 -5.75
N SER A 82 -13.88 -1.87 -6.23
CA SER A 82 -12.71 -1.50 -5.42
C SER A 82 -12.80 -0.10 -4.81
N LYS A 83 -13.39 0.86 -5.53
CA LYS A 83 -13.53 2.24 -5.06
C LYS A 83 -14.33 2.33 -3.75
N ASP A 84 -15.34 1.47 -3.57
CA ASP A 84 -16.19 1.47 -2.37
C ASP A 84 -15.40 1.10 -1.11
N ASP A 85 -14.40 0.23 -1.24
CA ASP A 85 -13.51 -0.12 -0.13
C ASP A 85 -12.66 1.07 0.32
N TYR A 86 -12.09 1.81 -0.64
CA TYR A 86 -11.29 3.01 -0.34
C TYR A 86 -12.15 4.10 0.30
N ILE A 87 -13.31 4.39 -0.29
CA ILE A 87 -14.24 5.41 0.19
C ILE A 87 -14.73 5.07 1.60
N TYR A 88 -15.18 3.84 1.82
CA TYR A 88 -15.65 3.37 3.12
C TYR A 88 -14.58 3.54 4.20
N SER A 89 -13.38 3.02 3.93
CA SER A 89 -12.27 3.09 4.88
C SER A 89 -11.86 4.53 5.19
N LEU A 90 -11.80 5.39 4.18
CA LEU A 90 -11.41 6.79 4.35
C LEU A 90 -12.48 7.59 5.10
N LYS A 91 -13.77 7.41 4.81
CA LYS A 91 -14.86 8.09 5.56
C LYS A 91 -14.76 7.86 7.06
N LEU A 92 -14.39 6.65 7.49
CA LEU A 92 -14.20 6.33 8.90
C LEU A 92 -12.90 6.93 9.48
N LEU A 93 -11.83 6.97 8.69
CA LEU A 93 -10.48 7.17 9.22
C LEU A 93 -9.92 8.58 9.03
N ILE A 94 -10.49 9.37 8.11
CA ILE A 94 -10.08 10.77 7.85
C ILE A 94 -9.99 11.62 9.12
N PRO A 95 -10.91 11.56 10.08
CA PRO A 95 -10.80 12.39 11.29
C PRO A 95 -9.51 12.18 12.08
N TYR A 96 -8.89 11.02 11.93
CA TYR A 96 -7.73 10.62 12.72
C TYR A 96 -6.39 10.79 12.01
N CYS A 97 -6.37 11.13 10.72
CA CYS A 97 -5.13 11.23 9.95
C CYS A 97 -4.83 12.65 9.47
N ASN A 98 -3.55 12.89 9.15
CA ASN A 98 -3.05 14.13 8.56
C ASN A 98 -2.89 13.98 7.05
N TYR A 99 -2.72 12.75 6.55
CA TYR A 99 -2.68 12.40 5.13
C TYR A 99 -3.17 10.97 4.93
N ALA A 100 -3.54 10.63 3.70
CA ALA A 100 -3.93 9.28 3.34
C ALA A 100 -3.13 8.76 2.14
N THR A 101 -2.72 7.50 2.20
CA THR A 101 -2.03 6.79 1.11
C THR A 101 -2.97 5.78 0.48
N ILE A 102 -3.22 5.95 -0.81
CA ILE A 102 -4.02 5.03 -1.64
C ILE A 102 -3.08 3.96 -2.19
N ASN A 103 -3.20 2.74 -1.64
CA ASN A 103 -2.33 1.64 -2.02
C ASN A 103 -2.95 0.80 -3.13
N VAL A 104 -2.51 1.03 -4.36
CA VAL A 104 -2.93 0.32 -5.57
C VAL A 104 -1.83 -0.60 -6.11
N SER A 105 -0.77 -0.84 -5.34
CA SER A 105 0.49 -1.39 -5.84
C SER A 105 0.90 -2.75 -5.24
N SER A 106 0.14 -3.30 -4.28
CA SER A 106 0.51 -4.58 -3.68
C SER A 106 0.48 -5.72 -4.70
N PRO A 107 1.55 -6.52 -4.81
CA PRO A 107 1.56 -7.71 -5.68
C PRO A 107 0.81 -8.90 -5.06
N ASN A 108 0.42 -8.78 -3.79
CA ASN A 108 -0.09 -9.88 -2.98
C ASN A 108 -1.62 -9.92 -2.88
N THR A 109 -2.30 -9.04 -3.60
CA THR A 109 -3.76 -8.98 -3.75
C THR A 109 -4.07 -9.07 -5.23
N GLU A 110 -4.83 -10.07 -5.62
CA GLU A 110 -5.13 -10.37 -7.03
C GLU A 110 -5.79 -9.16 -7.72
N GLY A 111 -5.29 -8.83 -8.90
CA GLY A 111 -5.81 -7.77 -9.75
C GLY A 111 -5.57 -6.35 -9.22
N LEU A 112 -5.08 -6.16 -7.99
CA LEU A 112 -4.95 -4.82 -7.37
C LEU A 112 -4.14 -3.86 -8.24
N ARG A 113 -3.04 -4.32 -8.82
CA ARG A 113 -2.15 -3.47 -9.65
C ARG A 113 -2.80 -2.92 -10.92
N LYS A 114 -3.90 -3.53 -11.38
CA LYS A 114 -4.69 -2.98 -12.49
C LYS A 114 -5.29 -1.61 -12.14
N LEU A 115 -5.49 -1.34 -10.85
CA LEU A 115 -5.96 -0.03 -10.39
C LEU A 115 -4.96 1.10 -10.59
N GLN A 116 -3.71 0.80 -11.01
CA GLN A 116 -2.72 1.80 -11.43
C GLN A 116 -2.97 2.30 -12.86
N GLU A 117 -3.83 1.64 -13.65
CA GLU A 117 -4.27 2.14 -14.95
C GLU A 117 -4.91 3.53 -14.77
N PRO A 118 -4.48 4.57 -15.52
CA PRO A 118 -4.88 5.96 -15.28
C PRO A 118 -6.38 6.16 -15.18
N LYS A 119 -7.17 5.48 -16.02
CA LYS A 119 -8.64 5.57 -16.00
C LYS A 119 -9.22 5.09 -14.67
N LEU A 120 -8.83 3.90 -14.21
CA LEU A 120 -9.34 3.31 -12.96
C LEU A 120 -8.86 4.10 -11.74
N LEU A 121 -7.61 4.54 -11.77
CA LEU A 121 -7.03 5.34 -10.70
C LEU A 121 -7.73 6.69 -10.59
N LYS A 122 -8.01 7.35 -11.72
CA LYS A 122 -8.76 8.61 -11.78
C LYS A 122 -10.13 8.49 -11.13
N GLU A 123 -10.89 7.45 -11.47
CA GLU A 123 -12.22 7.19 -10.89
C GLU A 123 -12.14 7.07 -9.35
N ILE A 124 -11.16 6.35 -8.83
CA ILE A 124 -10.95 6.21 -7.39
C ILE A 124 -10.61 7.56 -6.75
N ILE A 125 -9.68 8.31 -7.33
CA ILE A 125 -9.25 9.62 -6.81
C ILE A 125 -10.41 10.58 -6.76
N GLN A 126 -11.19 10.69 -7.83
CA GLN A 126 -12.29 11.64 -7.92
C GLN A 126 -13.39 11.34 -6.90
N GLU A 127 -13.71 10.07 -6.67
CA GLU A 127 -14.67 9.69 -5.63
C GLU A 127 -14.14 9.97 -4.21
N ILE A 128 -12.86 9.72 -3.95
CA ILE A 128 -12.24 10.03 -2.66
C ILE A 128 -12.26 11.54 -2.39
N LYS A 129 -11.96 12.36 -3.38
CA LYS A 129 -11.95 13.83 -3.25
C LYS A 129 -13.34 14.45 -2.95
N ARG A 130 -14.41 13.69 -3.18
CA ARG A 130 -15.78 14.10 -2.78
C ARG A 130 -16.07 13.89 -1.30
N ILE A 131 -15.17 13.25 -0.57
CA ILE A 131 -15.33 13.06 0.88
C ILE A 131 -15.00 14.39 1.58
N ASP A 132 -15.88 14.82 2.46
CA ASP A 132 -15.67 16.04 3.24
C ASP A 132 -14.38 15.97 4.07
N ASN A 133 -13.66 17.10 4.12
CA ASN A 133 -12.38 17.22 4.82
C ASN A 133 -11.31 16.19 4.35
N CYS A 134 -11.33 15.84 3.06
CA CYS A 134 -10.34 14.95 2.48
C CYS A 134 -8.93 15.50 2.72
N PRO A 135 -8.04 14.73 3.38
CA PRO A 135 -6.69 15.18 3.68
C PRO A 135 -5.81 15.11 2.42
N PRO A 136 -4.56 15.62 2.48
CA PRO A 136 -3.57 15.36 1.46
C PRO A 136 -3.50 13.88 1.09
N LEU A 137 -3.57 13.58 -0.23
CA LEU A 137 -3.57 12.23 -0.76
C LEU A 137 -2.22 11.89 -1.38
N PHE A 138 -1.75 10.67 -1.15
CA PHE A 138 -0.58 10.07 -1.79
C PHE A 138 -0.97 8.79 -2.51
N ILE A 139 -0.40 8.55 -3.68
CA ILE A 139 -0.59 7.31 -4.44
C ILE A 139 0.64 6.43 -4.30
N LYS A 140 0.48 5.21 -3.77
CA LYS A 140 1.59 4.26 -3.65
C LYS A 140 1.65 3.35 -4.86
N ILE A 141 2.73 3.46 -5.63
CA ILE A 141 2.93 2.78 -6.91
C ILE A 141 3.88 1.58 -6.80
N ALA A 142 3.81 0.69 -7.78
CA ALA A 142 4.70 -0.46 -7.91
C ALA A 142 5.99 -0.07 -8.65
N PRO A 143 7.14 -0.72 -8.33
CA PRO A 143 8.39 -0.46 -9.05
C PRO A 143 8.44 -1.16 -10.41
N ASP A 144 7.44 -1.98 -10.74
CA ASP A 144 7.42 -2.80 -11.96
C ASP A 144 6.68 -2.12 -13.12
N LEU A 145 6.28 -0.86 -12.95
CA LEU A 145 5.69 -0.03 -14.00
C LEU A 145 6.72 0.33 -15.08
N LYS A 146 6.28 0.45 -16.31
CA LYS A 146 7.07 0.99 -17.41
C LYS A 146 7.15 2.52 -17.28
N LEU A 147 8.20 3.14 -17.83
CA LEU A 147 8.36 4.59 -17.80
C LEU A 147 7.11 5.33 -18.30
N LYS A 148 6.54 4.89 -19.42
CA LYS A 148 5.30 5.47 -19.95
C LYS A 148 4.14 5.42 -18.95
N GLU A 149 3.97 4.31 -18.22
CA GLU A 149 2.92 4.15 -17.21
C GLU A 149 3.17 5.09 -16.01
N ILE A 150 4.43 5.30 -15.65
CA ILE A 150 4.83 6.26 -14.62
C ILE A 150 4.51 7.69 -15.06
N ASP A 151 4.86 8.06 -16.29
CA ASP A 151 4.56 9.39 -16.86
C ASP A 151 3.06 9.67 -16.87
N GLU A 152 2.24 8.68 -17.29
CA GLU A 152 0.78 8.77 -17.28
C GLU A 152 0.21 8.96 -15.86
N ILE A 153 0.79 8.27 -14.86
CA ILE A 153 0.40 8.45 -13.45
C ILE A 153 0.83 9.83 -12.95
N CYS A 154 2.03 10.29 -13.27
CA CYS A 154 2.51 11.62 -12.89
C CYS A 154 1.61 12.72 -13.48
N GLN A 155 1.23 12.59 -14.75
CA GLN A 155 0.28 13.53 -15.38
C GLN A 155 -1.07 13.52 -14.66
N LEU A 156 -1.63 12.35 -14.38
CA LEU A 156 -2.88 12.22 -13.64
C LEU A 156 -2.80 12.86 -12.24
N ILE A 157 -1.71 12.68 -11.52
CA ILE A 157 -1.47 13.25 -10.20
C ILE A 157 -1.47 14.77 -10.25
N ASN A 158 -0.83 15.35 -11.26
CA ASN A 158 -0.83 16.78 -11.48
C ASN A 158 -2.24 17.30 -11.82
N ASP A 159 -2.92 16.65 -12.77
CA ASP A 159 -4.27 17.04 -13.21
C ASP A 159 -5.30 16.97 -12.08
N GLU A 160 -5.19 15.96 -11.24
CA GLU A 160 -6.09 15.75 -10.09
C GLU A 160 -5.57 16.42 -8.80
N HIS A 161 -4.48 17.19 -8.85
CA HIS A 161 -3.90 17.91 -7.69
C HIS A 161 -3.68 16.99 -6.47
N ILE A 162 -3.10 15.82 -6.68
CA ILE A 162 -2.71 14.88 -5.63
C ILE A 162 -1.38 15.33 -5.02
N SER A 163 -1.24 15.17 -3.71
CA SER A 163 -0.11 15.71 -2.94
C SER A 163 1.23 15.04 -3.23
N GLY A 164 1.22 13.81 -3.74
CA GLY A 164 2.46 13.13 -4.10
C GLY A 164 2.35 11.63 -4.37
N ILE A 165 3.52 11.03 -4.61
CA ILE A 165 3.69 9.60 -4.88
C ILE A 165 4.50 8.96 -3.76
N VAL A 166 4.14 7.75 -3.37
CA VAL A 166 4.99 6.87 -2.55
C VAL A 166 5.69 5.88 -3.48
N ALA A 167 6.94 6.16 -3.80
CA ALA A 167 7.80 5.32 -4.61
C ALA A 167 8.77 4.55 -3.70
N THR A 168 8.64 3.24 -3.59
CA THR A 168 7.67 2.36 -4.23
C THR A 168 7.20 1.24 -3.29
N ASN A 169 6.26 0.40 -3.77
CA ASN A 169 5.97 -0.90 -3.18
C ASN A 169 7.09 -1.91 -3.53
N THR A 170 6.89 -3.17 -3.20
CA THR A 170 7.79 -4.30 -3.51
C THR A 170 7.68 -4.75 -4.96
N SER A 171 8.73 -5.35 -5.51
CA SER A 171 8.81 -5.84 -6.90
C SER A 171 8.40 -7.30 -7.06
N LEU A 172 7.84 -7.65 -8.21
CA LEU A 172 7.69 -9.03 -8.69
C LEU A 172 8.93 -9.52 -9.46
N ASP A 173 9.84 -8.62 -9.78
CA ASP A 173 11.06 -8.95 -10.50
C ASP A 173 11.95 -9.89 -9.66
N ARG A 174 12.52 -10.89 -10.31
CA ARG A 174 13.43 -11.90 -9.73
C ARG A 174 14.79 -11.90 -10.42
N LEU A 175 15.03 -10.96 -11.34
CA LEU A 175 16.33 -10.80 -11.96
C LEU A 175 17.40 -10.61 -10.88
N ASN A 176 18.53 -11.23 -11.09
CA ASN A 176 19.67 -11.18 -10.15
C ASN A 176 19.45 -11.88 -8.78
N LEU A 177 18.37 -12.64 -8.60
CA LEU A 177 18.23 -13.53 -7.45
C LEU A 177 18.83 -14.89 -7.75
N GLY A 178 19.59 -15.44 -6.79
CA GLY A 178 20.17 -16.76 -6.91
C GLY A 178 19.13 -17.89 -6.97
N GLU A 179 19.56 -19.03 -7.50
CA GLU A 179 18.75 -20.27 -7.67
C GLU A 179 18.66 -21.12 -6.39
N ARG A 180 19.01 -20.57 -5.23
CA ARG A 180 18.95 -21.34 -3.98
C ARG A 180 17.52 -21.72 -3.59
N ILE A 181 17.40 -22.84 -2.91
CA ILE A 181 16.11 -23.34 -2.42
C ILE A 181 15.76 -22.69 -1.08
N ILE A 182 14.53 -22.19 -0.97
CA ILE A 182 13.95 -21.72 0.29
C ILE A 182 13.51 -22.93 1.12
N LYS A 183 14.19 -23.15 2.27
CA LYS A 183 13.94 -24.32 3.12
C LYS A 183 12.48 -24.49 3.55
N GLN A 184 11.77 -23.39 3.79
CA GLN A 184 10.37 -23.41 4.26
C GLN A 184 9.37 -23.88 3.21
N THR A 185 9.68 -23.76 1.93
CA THR A 185 8.76 -24.07 0.83
C THR A 185 9.27 -25.16 -0.11
N GLY A 186 10.56 -25.40 -0.11
CA GLY A 186 11.20 -26.29 -1.07
C GLY A 186 11.31 -25.71 -2.48
N LEU A 187 10.93 -24.45 -2.69
CA LEU A 187 10.98 -23.78 -3.99
C LEU A 187 12.31 -23.04 -4.18
N LYS A 188 12.73 -22.89 -5.44
CA LYS A 188 13.81 -21.97 -5.80
C LYS A 188 13.38 -20.52 -5.51
N LEU A 189 14.32 -19.69 -5.10
CA LEU A 189 14.06 -18.29 -4.79
C LEU A 189 13.46 -17.53 -5.99
N SER A 190 13.92 -17.83 -7.20
CA SER A 190 13.36 -17.27 -8.44
C SER A 190 11.90 -17.66 -8.71
N GLN A 191 11.43 -18.77 -8.13
CA GLN A 191 10.06 -19.29 -8.28
C GLN A 191 9.15 -18.91 -7.11
N GLU A 192 9.71 -18.35 -6.04
CA GLU A 192 8.95 -18.04 -4.84
C GLU A 192 8.02 -16.84 -5.07
N LYS A 193 6.75 -16.98 -4.67
CA LYS A 193 5.73 -15.94 -4.82
C LYS A 193 5.90 -14.86 -3.76
N GLY A 194 5.54 -13.63 -4.11
CA GLY A 194 5.54 -12.49 -3.18
C GLY A 194 6.20 -11.25 -3.76
N GLY A 195 6.26 -10.19 -2.99
CA GLY A 195 6.94 -8.95 -3.34
C GLY A 195 8.36 -8.91 -2.74
N LEU A 196 9.34 -8.59 -3.56
CA LEU A 196 10.74 -8.44 -3.19
C LEU A 196 11.02 -7.01 -2.75
N SER A 197 11.75 -6.84 -1.64
CA SER A 197 12.26 -5.56 -1.16
C SER A 197 13.75 -5.67 -0.81
N GLY A 198 14.41 -4.53 -0.63
CA GLY A 198 15.81 -4.45 -0.24
C GLY A 198 16.76 -4.14 -1.41
N LYS A 199 18.03 -4.51 -1.25
CA LYS A 199 19.12 -4.13 -2.15
C LYS A 199 18.85 -4.44 -3.64
N PRO A 200 18.26 -5.61 -4.01
CA PRO A 200 18.08 -5.97 -5.41
C PRO A 200 17.18 -5.01 -6.21
N ILE A 201 16.28 -4.28 -5.53
CA ILE A 201 15.36 -3.34 -6.21
C ILE A 201 15.74 -1.86 -6.03
N ARG A 202 16.83 -1.57 -5.31
CA ARG A 202 17.21 -0.19 -4.96
C ARG A 202 17.39 0.70 -6.18
N GLU A 203 18.20 0.27 -7.16
CA GLU A 203 18.48 1.05 -8.36
C GLU A 203 17.19 1.33 -9.15
N LYS A 204 16.38 0.31 -9.35
CA LYS A 204 15.08 0.42 -10.03
C LYS A 204 14.16 1.43 -9.34
N CYS A 205 14.09 1.39 -8.00
CA CYS A 205 13.26 2.32 -7.25
C CYS A 205 13.78 3.76 -7.29
N ASN A 206 15.11 3.95 -7.40
CA ASN A 206 15.72 5.28 -7.50
C ASN A 206 15.57 5.92 -8.89
N GLN A 207 15.20 5.14 -9.91
CA GLN A 207 14.94 5.63 -11.26
C GLN A 207 13.51 6.11 -11.48
N ILE A 208 12.63 5.83 -10.52
CA ILE A 208 11.23 6.25 -10.48
C ILE A 208 11.11 7.57 -9.72
#